data_ba997935c1a20c83f81dc3a8b6828246
#
_entry.id   ba997935c1a20c83f81dc3a8b6828246
#
_cell.length_a   1.000
_cell.length_b   1.000
_cell.length_c   1.000
_cell.angle_alpha   90.00
_cell.angle_beta   90.00
_cell.angle_gamma   90.00
#
_symmetry.space_group_name_H-M   'P 1'
#
loop_
_entity.id
_entity.type
_entity.pdbx_description
1 polymer ?
#
loop_
_entity_poly.entity_id
_entity_poly.type
_entity_poly.pdbx_seq_one_letter_code
_entity_poly.pdbx_strand_id
1 'polypeptide(L)'
;MVYTITLVVSHEIHLKERPIGMPTNENFEIVEVQIPELSDGEFLVRNIWMSVDPYMRNRMTERKSYVPPFELGKTLEGGCVGKAVESKNNQFTVGDYVLGMKGWREYWKSDGNPASGISKIDPNKGPIQLFLGIFGMTGLTAYVGLLRIGQLKEGETVFVSAASGAVGSVVCQIAKLKGCYVIGSAGSKEKVNWLVNNAGLDLAFNYKELRNENISTELRKAYLQSSSEEEGIDLYFDNVGGKHLEAAFDSMKTFGRIVLCGMISEYNATSPIPGPSNIYLAIT
;
A
#
# COMPACT_ATOMS: atom_id res chain seq x y z
N MET A 1 -35.80 -8.95 37.35
CA MET A 1 -34.98 -7.92 36.68
C MET A 1 -34.96 -8.24 35.21
N VAL A 2 -35.53 -7.37 34.36
CA VAL A 2 -35.42 -7.52 32.93
C VAL A 2 -34.07 -6.91 32.57
N TYR A 3 -33.08 -7.75 32.21
CA TYR A 3 -31.82 -7.27 31.67
C TYR A 3 -32.12 -6.75 30.27
N THR A 4 -32.05 -5.46 30.10
CA THR A 4 -32.05 -4.85 28.76
C THR A 4 -30.71 -5.20 28.13
N ILE A 5 -30.68 -6.17 27.24
CA ILE A 5 -29.50 -6.49 26.44
C ILE A 5 -29.31 -5.31 25.47
N THR A 6 -28.34 -4.47 25.70
CA THR A 6 -27.95 -3.43 24.76
C THR A 6 -27.06 -4.07 23.71
N LEU A 7 -27.65 -4.39 22.55
CA LEU A 7 -26.86 -4.88 21.41
C LEU A 7 -25.90 -3.77 20.96
N VAL A 8 -24.65 -4.15 20.69
CA VAL A 8 -23.67 -3.24 20.09
C VAL A 8 -24.05 -2.98 18.64
N VAL A 9 -24.12 -1.72 18.24
CA VAL A 9 -24.34 -1.31 16.87
C VAL A 9 -23.00 -0.92 16.23
N SER A 10 -22.74 -1.42 15.04
CA SER A 10 -21.57 -1.10 14.21
C SER A 10 -22.01 -0.34 12.98
N HIS A 11 -21.40 0.82 12.71
CA HIS A 11 -21.51 1.44 11.40
C HIS A 11 -20.49 0.81 10.47
N GLU A 12 -20.96 0.37 9.32
CA GLU A 12 -20.14 -0.33 8.33
C GLU A 12 -20.27 0.35 6.97
N ILE A 13 -19.18 0.38 6.20
CA ILE A 13 -19.20 0.91 4.82
C ILE A 13 -19.29 -0.28 3.86
N HIS A 14 -20.40 -0.33 3.13
CA HIS A 14 -20.67 -1.33 2.13
C HIS A 14 -20.39 -0.81 0.72
N LEU A 15 -19.95 -1.69 -0.18
CA LEU A 15 -19.90 -1.39 -1.61
C LEU A 15 -21.31 -1.52 -2.19
N LYS A 16 -21.93 -0.38 -2.49
CA LYS A 16 -23.29 -0.33 -3.05
C LYS A 16 -23.31 -0.68 -4.54
N GLU A 17 -22.36 -0.11 -5.28
CA GLU A 17 -22.21 -0.36 -6.71
C GLU A 17 -20.74 -0.28 -7.13
N ARG A 18 -20.39 -0.91 -8.26
CA ARG A 18 -19.02 -0.91 -8.76
C ARG A 18 -18.71 0.42 -9.45
N PRO A 19 -17.63 1.12 -9.05
CA PRO A 19 -17.27 2.40 -9.65
C PRO A 19 -16.75 2.22 -11.10
N ILE A 20 -17.22 3.11 -11.97
CA ILE A 20 -16.65 3.32 -13.31
C ILE A 20 -15.75 4.54 -13.24
N GLY A 21 -14.45 4.38 -13.51
CA GLY A 21 -13.47 5.44 -13.30
C GLY A 21 -13.15 5.67 -11.81
N MET A 22 -13.02 6.93 -11.40
CA MET A 22 -12.76 7.29 -10.00
C MET A 22 -13.96 6.96 -9.11
N PRO A 23 -13.78 6.25 -7.98
CA PRO A 23 -14.86 6.04 -7.02
C PRO A 23 -15.41 7.34 -6.47
N THR A 24 -16.71 7.40 -6.29
CA THR A 24 -17.44 8.51 -5.65
C THR A 24 -18.19 8.03 -4.42
N ASN A 25 -18.72 8.94 -3.62
CA ASN A 25 -19.52 8.59 -2.45
C ASN A 25 -20.77 7.77 -2.80
N GLU A 26 -21.28 7.89 -4.02
CA GLU A 26 -22.46 7.16 -4.51
C GLU A 26 -22.23 5.66 -4.63
N ASN A 27 -20.94 5.23 -4.77
CA ASN A 27 -20.58 3.84 -4.85
C ASN A 27 -20.64 3.11 -3.49
N PHE A 28 -20.83 3.86 -2.41
CA PHE A 28 -20.78 3.35 -1.04
C PHE A 28 -22.05 3.70 -0.28
N GLU A 29 -22.32 2.95 0.76
CA GLU A 29 -23.37 3.24 1.74
C GLU A 29 -22.88 2.93 3.15
N ILE A 30 -23.36 3.72 4.12
CA ILE A 30 -23.14 3.46 5.54
C ILE A 30 -24.35 2.69 6.05
N VAL A 31 -24.10 1.52 6.64
CA VAL A 31 -25.13 0.60 7.14
C VAL A 31 -24.94 0.39 8.63
N GLU A 32 -26.02 0.46 9.39
CA GLU A 32 -26.03 0.06 10.79
C GLU A 32 -26.25 -1.44 10.89
N VAL A 33 -25.33 -2.13 11.55
CA VAL A 33 -25.37 -3.57 11.76
C VAL A 33 -25.38 -3.87 13.25
N GLN A 34 -26.36 -4.63 13.72
CA GLN A 34 -26.39 -5.11 15.08
C GLN A 34 -25.40 -6.27 15.23
N ILE A 35 -24.47 -6.14 16.16
CA ILE A 35 -23.51 -7.20 16.47
C ILE A 35 -24.20 -8.20 17.42
N PRO A 36 -24.34 -9.48 17.00
CA PRO A 36 -24.90 -10.51 17.88
C PRO A 36 -24.01 -10.73 19.12
N GLU A 37 -24.59 -11.22 20.20
CA GLU A 37 -23.85 -11.64 21.39
C GLU A 37 -22.71 -12.60 21.04
N LEU A 38 -21.66 -12.56 21.84
CA LEU A 38 -20.52 -13.46 21.67
C LEU A 38 -20.94 -14.90 22.01
N SER A 39 -20.56 -15.82 21.14
CA SER A 39 -20.52 -17.25 21.44
C SER A 39 -19.28 -17.60 22.24
N ASP A 40 -19.25 -18.79 22.84
CA ASP A 40 -18.06 -19.30 23.54
C ASP A 40 -16.88 -19.38 22.54
N GLY A 41 -15.72 -18.90 22.96
CA GLY A 41 -14.53 -18.82 22.13
C GLY A 41 -14.44 -17.56 21.26
N GLU A 42 -15.47 -16.69 21.21
CA GLU A 42 -15.43 -15.44 20.46
C GLU A 42 -14.96 -14.25 21.31
N PHE A 43 -14.52 -13.20 20.65
CA PHE A 43 -14.27 -11.88 21.24
C PHE A 43 -14.72 -10.78 20.29
N LEU A 44 -15.03 -9.61 20.86
CA LEU A 44 -15.46 -8.40 20.13
C LEU A 44 -14.33 -7.39 20.08
N VAL A 45 -14.03 -6.92 18.89
CA VAL A 45 -13.03 -5.89 18.65
C VAL A 45 -13.70 -4.60 18.23
N ARG A 46 -13.28 -3.47 18.82
CA ARG A 46 -13.56 -2.13 18.33
C ARG A 46 -12.37 -1.63 17.52
N ASN A 47 -12.59 -1.28 16.26
CA ASN A 47 -11.56 -0.69 15.41
C ASN A 47 -11.14 0.70 15.90
N ILE A 48 -9.85 0.98 15.84
CA ILE A 48 -9.23 2.27 16.18
C ILE A 48 -8.63 2.89 14.92
N TRP A 49 -7.95 2.07 14.11
CA TRP A 49 -7.34 2.46 12.85
C TRP A 49 -7.69 1.47 11.77
N MET A 50 -7.88 1.97 10.56
CA MET A 50 -7.96 1.15 9.36
C MET A 50 -7.07 1.73 8.28
N SER A 51 -6.60 0.87 7.38
CA SER A 51 -5.83 1.24 6.21
C SER A 51 -6.74 1.43 5.01
N VAL A 52 -6.42 2.43 4.19
CA VAL A 52 -7.01 2.63 2.86
C VAL A 52 -5.91 2.42 1.84
N ASP A 53 -5.98 1.31 1.12
CA ASP A 53 -4.90 0.84 0.26
C ASP A 53 -5.30 0.83 -1.21
N PRO A 54 -4.37 1.13 -2.14
CA PRO A 54 -4.67 1.18 -3.57
C PRO A 54 -5.24 -0.12 -4.16
N TYR A 55 -4.87 -1.30 -3.63
CA TYR A 55 -5.38 -2.60 -4.10
C TYR A 55 -6.90 -2.73 -3.95
N MET A 56 -7.51 -1.99 -3.00
CA MET A 56 -8.95 -1.98 -2.79
C MET A 56 -9.71 -1.53 -4.04
N ARG A 57 -9.12 -0.62 -4.84
CA ARG A 57 -9.71 -0.18 -6.10
C ARG A 57 -9.91 -1.33 -7.08
N ASN A 58 -8.94 -2.23 -7.19
CA ASN A 58 -9.04 -3.40 -8.05
C ASN A 58 -10.10 -4.39 -7.54
N ARG A 59 -10.26 -4.53 -6.22
CA ARG A 59 -11.32 -5.36 -5.61
C ARG A 59 -12.73 -4.81 -5.80
N MET A 60 -12.89 -3.54 -6.19
CA MET A 60 -14.19 -2.96 -6.56
C MET A 60 -14.62 -3.30 -7.99
N THR A 61 -13.81 -4.06 -8.74
CA THR A 61 -14.12 -4.55 -10.09
C THR A 61 -14.33 -6.06 -10.08
N GLU A 62 -14.89 -6.62 -11.16
CA GLU A 62 -15.09 -8.07 -11.31
C GLU A 62 -13.87 -8.78 -11.94
N ARG A 63 -12.76 -8.05 -12.14
CA ARG A 63 -11.55 -8.63 -12.74
C ARG A 63 -10.99 -9.72 -11.84
N LYS A 64 -10.62 -10.85 -12.45
CA LYS A 64 -9.90 -11.92 -11.74
C LYS A 64 -8.56 -11.39 -11.22
N SER A 65 -8.31 -11.60 -9.93
CA SER A 65 -7.07 -11.19 -9.26
C SER A 65 -6.66 -12.27 -8.24
N TYR A 66 -5.54 -12.05 -7.54
CA TYR A 66 -5.05 -12.93 -6.46
C TYR A 66 -5.93 -12.87 -5.20
N VAL A 67 -6.79 -11.85 -5.09
CA VAL A 67 -7.82 -11.76 -4.04
C VAL A 67 -9.20 -11.58 -4.69
N PRO A 68 -10.26 -12.12 -4.09
CA PRO A 68 -11.63 -11.98 -4.61
C PRO A 68 -12.05 -10.49 -4.66
N PRO A 69 -12.93 -10.13 -5.62
CA PRO A 69 -13.60 -8.85 -5.61
C PRO A 69 -14.41 -8.65 -4.32
N PHE A 70 -14.65 -7.39 -3.95
CA PHE A 70 -15.65 -7.07 -2.94
C PHE A 70 -17.04 -7.45 -3.45
N GLU A 71 -17.85 -8.00 -2.56
CA GLU A 71 -19.26 -8.31 -2.85
C GLU A 71 -20.12 -7.04 -2.72
N LEU A 72 -21.09 -6.87 -3.62
CA LEU A 72 -22.05 -5.77 -3.53
C LEU A 72 -22.96 -5.95 -2.31
N GLY A 73 -23.30 -4.86 -1.64
CA GLY A 73 -24.10 -4.87 -0.43
C GLY A 73 -23.43 -5.51 0.78
N LYS A 74 -22.10 -5.68 0.74
CA LYS A 74 -21.29 -6.20 1.84
C LYS A 74 -20.25 -5.19 2.29
N THR A 75 -19.87 -5.31 3.55
CA THR A 75 -18.83 -4.47 4.16
C THR A 75 -17.50 -4.67 3.43
N LEU A 76 -16.86 -3.57 3.12
CA LEU A 76 -15.50 -3.58 2.61
C LEU A 76 -14.53 -4.19 3.65
N GLU A 77 -13.48 -4.82 3.15
CA GLU A 77 -12.42 -5.38 3.98
C GLU A 77 -11.12 -4.64 3.76
N GLY A 78 -10.31 -4.59 4.79
CA GLY A 78 -8.98 -3.99 4.74
C GLY A 78 -8.25 -4.12 6.06
N GLY A 79 -6.97 -3.83 6.07
CA GLY A 79 -6.16 -3.85 7.28
C GLY A 79 -6.76 -2.94 8.36
N CYS A 80 -6.85 -3.45 9.57
CA CYS A 80 -7.31 -2.67 10.73
C CYS A 80 -6.55 -3.06 11.99
N VAL A 81 -6.44 -2.09 12.90
CA VAL A 81 -6.01 -2.30 14.28
C VAL A 81 -7.13 -1.86 15.19
N GLY A 82 -7.56 -2.77 16.05
CA GLY A 82 -8.59 -2.53 17.04
C GLY A 82 -8.18 -2.99 18.42
N LYS A 83 -9.09 -2.84 19.36
CA LYS A 83 -8.94 -3.27 20.77
C LYS A 83 -10.05 -4.23 21.12
N ALA A 84 -9.73 -5.36 21.73
CA ALA A 84 -10.73 -6.26 22.28
C ALA A 84 -11.48 -5.57 23.42
N VAL A 85 -12.81 -5.45 23.27
CA VAL A 85 -13.70 -4.76 24.24
C VAL A 85 -14.57 -5.72 25.03
N GLU A 86 -14.79 -6.92 24.51
CA GLU A 86 -15.46 -8.03 25.18
C GLU A 86 -14.83 -9.35 24.73
N SER A 87 -14.78 -10.37 25.61
CA SER A 87 -14.19 -11.65 25.25
C SER A 87 -14.77 -12.82 26.05
N LYS A 88 -15.08 -13.89 25.33
CA LYS A 88 -15.28 -15.26 25.81
C LYS A 88 -14.19 -16.19 25.24
N ASN A 89 -13.07 -15.63 24.77
CA ASN A 89 -11.94 -16.33 24.16
C ASN A 89 -10.80 -16.47 25.17
N ASN A 90 -10.11 -17.60 25.18
CA ASN A 90 -9.02 -17.87 26.12
C ASN A 90 -7.67 -17.31 25.68
N GLN A 91 -7.52 -16.96 24.38
CA GLN A 91 -6.29 -16.40 23.81
C GLN A 91 -6.34 -14.87 23.72
N PHE A 92 -7.52 -14.28 23.51
CA PHE A 92 -7.72 -12.84 23.39
C PHE A 92 -8.51 -12.32 24.58
N THR A 93 -7.93 -11.42 25.34
CA THR A 93 -8.54 -10.82 26.55
C THR A 93 -8.95 -9.36 26.29
N VAL A 94 -9.90 -8.86 27.06
CA VAL A 94 -10.29 -7.45 27.00
C VAL A 94 -9.07 -6.57 27.23
N GLY A 95 -8.86 -5.60 26.34
CA GLY A 95 -7.71 -4.72 26.38
C GLY A 95 -6.61 -5.06 25.37
N ASP A 96 -6.57 -6.28 24.83
CA ASP A 96 -5.61 -6.68 23.81
C ASP A 96 -5.78 -5.85 22.53
N TYR A 97 -4.67 -5.43 21.92
CA TYR A 97 -4.69 -4.86 20.59
C TYR A 97 -4.60 -5.96 19.53
N VAL A 98 -5.41 -5.82 18.49
CA VAL A 98 -5.60 -6.87 17.48
C VAL A 98 -5.43 -6.26 16.08
N LEU A 99 -4.57 -6.90 15.29
CA LEU A 99 -4.44 -6.67 13.84
C LEU A 99 -5.37 -7.63 13.12
N GLY A 100 -6.08 -7.15 12.09
CA GLY A 100 -6.97 -7.98 11.27
C GLY A 100 -7.25 -7.34 9.91
N MET A 101 -8.09 -8.01 9.12
CA MET A 101 -8.56 -7.54 7.80
C MET A 101 -10.04 -7.12 7.82
N LYS A 102 -10.53 -6.71 8.99
CA LYS A 102 -11.93 -6.32 9.25
C LYS A 102 -12.10 -4.80 9.36
N GLY A 103 -11.41 -4.04 8.51
CA GLY A 103 -11.59 -2.60 8.37
C GLY A 103 -12.95 -2.23 7.78
N TRP A 104 -13.25 -0.94 7.62
CA TRP A 104 -14.47 -0.35 7.10
C TRP A 104 -15.72 -0.62 7.95
N ARG A 105 -15.51 -0.91 9.25
CA ARG A 105 -16.55 -1.07 10.29
C ARG A 105 -16.05 -0.66 11.66
N GLU A 106 -16.95 -0.34 12.58
CA GLU A 106 -16.55 0.04 13.94
C GLU A 106 -16.26 -1.17 14.81
N TYR A 107 -17.06 -2.23 14.69
CA TYR A 107 -16.96 -3.44 15.52
C TYR A 107 -17.00 -4.71 14.67
N TRP A 108 -16.33 -5.74 15.16
CA TRP A 108 -16.36 -7.08 14.55
C TRP A 108 -16.05 -8.16 15.58
N LYS A 109 -16.63 -9.35 15.37
CA LYS A 109 -16.36 -10.53 16.17
C LYS A 109 -15.35 -11.43 15.50
N SER A 110 -14.63 -12.21 16.32
CA SER A 110 -13.72 -13.26 15.85
C SER A 110 -13.57 -14.37 16.89
N ASP A 111 -13.25 -15.56 16.40
CA ASP A 111 -12.81 -16.71 17.19
C ASP A 111 -11.29 -16.72 17.42
N GLY A 112 -10.56 -15.77 16.84
CA GLY A 112 -9.10 -15.68 16.96
C GLY A 112 -8.33 -16.66 16.07
N ASN A 113 -8.99 -17.29 15.09
CA ASN A 113 -8.32 -18.22 14.19
C ASN A 113 -7.21 -17.50 13.40
N PRO A 114 -5.92 -17.89 13.52
CA PRO A 114 -4.81 -17.27 12.81
C PRO A 114 -4.94 -17.35 11.28
N ALA A 115 -5.62 -18.37 10.75
CA ALA A 115 -5.88 -18.52 9.33
C ALA A 115 -6.74 -17.37 8.76
N SER A 116 -7.47 -16.65 9.63
CA SER A 116 -8.22 -15.45 9.26
C SER A 116 -7.36 -14.17 9.21
N GLY A 117 -6.03 -14.28 9.33
CA GLY A 117 -5.11 -13.15 9.31
C GLY A 117 -5.18 -12.26 10.56
N ILE A 118 -5.64 -12.83 11.68
CA ILE A 118 -5.81 -12.12 12.96
C ILE A 118 -4.63 -12.42 13.86
N SER A 119 -4.08 -11.36 14.48
CA SER A 119 -2.98 -11.51 15.44
C SER A 119 -3.03 -10.45 16.53
N LYS A 120 -2.53 -10.80 17.72
CA LYS A 120 -2.23 -9.80 18.74
C LYS A 120 -1.03 -8.97 18.33
N ILE A 121 -1.06 -7.70 18.66
CA ILE A 121 0.09 -6.80 18.51
C ILE A 121 0.57 -6.31 19.87
N ASP A 122 1.88 -6.16 19.98
CA ASP A 122 2.51 -5.61 21.17
C ASP A 122 2.65 -4.09 21.06
N PRO A 123 1.88 -3.30 21.82
CA PRO A 123 1.92 -1.84 21.75
C PRO A 123 3.26 -1.26 22.25
N ASN A 124 4.10 -2.05 22.93
CA ASN A 124 5.43 -1.60 23.37
C ASN A 124 6.44 -1.51 22.22
N LYS A 125 6.16 -2.12 21.05
CA LYS A 125 7.00 -2.02 19.86
C LYS A 125 6.89 -0.68 19.15
N GLY A 126 5.89 0.14 19.51
CA GLY A 126 5.65 1.46 18.93
C GLY A 126 4.16 1.79 18.81
N PRO A 127 3.84 2.97 18.29
CA PRO A 127 2.45 3.37 18.03
C PRO A 127 1.70 2.31 17.21
N ILE A 128 0.49 1.97 17.64
CA ILE A 128 -0.27 0.83 17.09
C ILE A 128 -0.59 0.97 15.59
N GLN A 129 -0.72 2.18 15.07
CA GLN A 129 -0.93 2.44 13.64
C GLN A 129 0.25 2.00 12.76
N LEU A 130 1.46 1.85 13.30
CA LEU A 130 2.62 1.35 12.57
C LEU A 130 2.43 -0.11 12.10
N PHE A 131 1.52 -0.86 12.74
CA PHE A 131 1.18 -2.22 12.31
C PHE A 131 0.35 -2.26 11.03
N LEU A 132 -0.21 -1.13 10.59
CA LEU A 132 -0.79 -0.96 9.24
C LEU A 132 0.22 -0.37 8.24
N GLY A 133 1.37 0.09 8.70
CA GLY A 133 2.44 0.71 7.93
C GLY A 133 3.70 -0.17 7.88
N ILE A 134 4.78 0.35 8.48
CA ILE A 134 6.11 -0.27 8.41
C ILE A 134 6.19 -1.66 9.07
N PHE A 135 5.43 -1.92 10.12
CA PHE A 135 5.34 -3.25 10.76
C PHE A 135 4.26 -4.15 10.15
N GLY A 136 3.57 -3.68 9.09
CA GLY A 136 2.50 -4.37 8.42
C GLY A 136 2.76 -4.60 6.94
N MET A 137 1.67 -4.59 6.17
CA MET A 137 1.68 -4.95 4.74
C MET A 137 2.59 -4.04 3.90
N THR A 138 2.57 -2.73 4.12
CA THR A 138 3.37 -1.80 3.29
C THR A 138 4.87 -1.95 3.52
N GLY A 139 5.29 -2.13 4.77
CA GLY A 139 6.69 -2.41 5.10
C GLY A 139 7.16 -3.77 4.58
N LEU A 140 6.32 -4.81 4.71
CA LEU A 140 6.62 -6.13 4.17
C LEU A 140 6.71 -6.11 2.64
N THR A 141 5.82 -5.40 1.97
CA THR A 141 5.82 -5.21 0.51
C THR A 141 7.11 -4.54 0.04
N ALA A 142 7.52 -3.47 0.71
CA ALA A 142 8.77 -2.78 0.42
C ALA A 142 9.98 -3.72 0.60
N TYR A 143 10.05 -4.41 1.73
CA TYR A 143 11.14 -5.33 2.07
C TYR A 143 11.27 -6.49 1.07
N VAL A 144 10.16 -7.20 0.84
CA VAL A 144 10.15 -8.36 -0.06
C VAL A 144 10.39 -7.92 -1.50
N GLY A 145 9.70 -6.87 -1.97
CA GLY A 145 9.84 -6.35 -3.32
C GLY A 145 11.28 -5.91 -3.61
N LEU A 146 11.87 -5.14 -2.70
CA LEU A 146 13.22 -4.60 -2.94
C LEU A 146 14.32 -5.64 -2.75
N LEU A 147 14.29 -6.40 -1.65
CA LEU A 147 15.43 -7.26 -1.27
C LEU A 147 15.31 -8.69 -1.79
N ARG A 148 14.09 -9.24 -1.93
CA ARG A 148 13.90 -10.62 -2.38
C ARG A 148 13.64 -10.71 -3.87
N ILE A 149 12.78 -9.85 -4.41
CA ILE A 149 12.44 -9.85 -5.84
C ILE A 149 13.45 -9.01 -6.61
N GLY A 150 13.67 -7.76 -6.21
CA GLY A 150 14.61 -6.83 -6.82
C GLY A 150 16.08 -7.20 -6.60
N GLN A 151 16.38 -8.01 -5.57
CA GLN A 151 17.74 -8.43 -5.21
C GLN A 151 18.71 -7.24 -5.16
N LEU A 152 18.29 -6.18 -4.46
CA LEU A 152 19.06 -4.95 -4.32
C LEU A 152 20.49 -5.24 -3.83
N LYS A 153 21.46 -4.66 -4.49
CA LYS A 153 22.88 -4.70 -4.12
C LYS A 153 23.34 -3.34 -3.61
N GLU A 154 24.38 -3.35 -2.80
CA GLU A 154 25.04 -2.14 -2.32
C GLU A 154 25.61 -1.32 -3.49
N GLY A 155 25.47 0.00 -3.41
CA GLY A 155 26.01 0.95 -4.40
C GLY A 155 25.18 1.11 -5.68
N GLU A 156 24.09 0.35 -5.84
CA GLU A 156 23.22 0.46 -7.02
C GLU A 156 22.50 1.80 -7.10
N THR A 157 22.20 2.24 -8.33
CA THR A 157 21.32 3.37 -8.61
C THR A 157 19.87 2.89 -8.68
N VAL A 158 19.03 3.40 -7.77
CA VAL A 158 17.63 2.97 -7.61
C VAL A 158 16.69 4.10 -7.96
N PHE A 159 15.71 3.83 -8.83
CA PHE A 159 14.59 4.73 -9.05
C PHE A 159 13.33 4.20 -8.36
N VAL A 160 12.59 5.08 -7.69
CA VAL A 160 11.32 4.74 -7.01
C VAL A 160 10.23 5.70 -7.45
N SER A 161 9.18 5.20 -8.08
CA SER A 161 7.98 5.99 -8.36
C SER A 161 7.05 6.06 -7.15
N ALA A 162 6.27 7.14 -7.02
CA ALA A 162 5.48 7.44 -5.82
C ALA A 162 6.33 7.28 -4.53
N ALA A 163 7.55 7.80 -4.56
CA ALA A 163 8.58 7.60 -3.55
C ALA A 163 8.17 8.05 -2.14
N SER A 164 7.29 9.04 -2.01
CA SER A 164 6.75 9.51 -0.72
C SER A 164 5.51 8.73 -0.24
N GLY A 165 5.06 7.72 -0.99
CA GLY A 165 3.94 6.87 -0.61
C GLY A 165 4.30 5.86 0.49
N ALA A 166 3.29 5.13 1.00
CA ALA A 166 3.46 4.21 2.12
C ALA A 166 4.51 3.10 1.85
N VAL A 167 4.53 2.52 0.65
CA VAL A 167 5.54 1.55 0.22
C VAL A 167 6.82 2.27 -0.23
N GLY A 168 6.68 3.26 -1.12
CA GLY A 168 7.83 3.95 -1.74
C GLY A 168 8.78 4.56 -0.73
N SER A 169 8.26 5.19 0.34
CA SER A 169 9.10 5.80 1.37
C SER A 169 9.93 4.80 2.16
N VAL A 170 9.41 3.59 2.37
CA VAL A 170 10.15 2.51 3.02
C VAL A 170 11.20 1.94 2.07
N VAL A 171 10.84 1.73 0.80
CA VAL A 171 11.79 1.30 -0.25
C VAL A 171 12.98 2.25 -0.32
N CYS A 172 12.73 3.55 -0.42
CA CYS A 172 13.77 4.57 -0.47
C CYS A 172 14.72 4.50 0.73
N GLN A 173 14.18 4.44 1.94
CA GLN A 173 15.00 4.39 3.15
C GLN A 173 15.79 3.10 3.27
N ILE A 174 15.23 1.94 2.90
CA ILE A 174 15.97 0.68 2.87
C ILE A 174 17.11 0.76 1.85
N ALA A 175 16.87 1.31 0.65
CA ALA A 175 17.91 1.49 -0.35
C ALA A 175 19.03 2.42 0.12
N LYS A 176 18.68 3.53 0.80
CA LYS A 176 19.69 4.42 1.43
C LYS A 176 20.51 3.71 2.50
N LEU A 177 19.87 2.92 3.37
CA LEU A 177 20.57 2.10 4.39
C LEU A 177 21.51 1.04 3.77
N LYS A 178 21.27 0.66 2.53
CA LYS A 178 22.11 -0.25 1.74
C LYS A 178 23.19 0.47 0.92
N GLY A 179 23.39 1.78 1.11
CA GLY A 179 24.43 2.55 0.42
C GLY A 179 24.13 2.85 -1.05
N CYS A 180 22.87 2.74 -1.47
CA CYS A 180 22.46 3.00 -2.85
C CYS A 180 22.32 4.51 -3.13
N TYR A 181 22.49 4.88 -4.41
CA TYR A 181 22.05 6.18 -4.93
C TYR A 181 20.57 6.11 -5.25
N VAL A 182 19.74 6.90 -4.58
CA VAL A 182 18.28 6.78 -4.63
C VAL A 182 17.64 8.01 -5.25
N ILE A 183 16.92 7.78 -6.35
CA ILE A 183 16.14 8.78 -7.09
C ILE A 183 14.66 8.52 -6.84
N GLY A 184 13.92 9.57 -6.45
CA GLY A 184 12.48 9.48 -6.19
C GLY A 184 11.64 10.38 -7.07
N SER A 185 10.44 9.94 -7.46
CA SER A 185 9.43 10.82 -8.06
C SER A 185 8.24 11.00 -7.13
N ALA A 186 7.71 12.22 -7.05
CA ALA A 186 6.52 12.55 -6.25
C ALA A 186 5.67 13.59 -6.98
N GLY A 187 4.46 13.83 -6.51
CA GLY A 187 3.48 14.69 -7.19
C GLY A 187 3.30 16.08 -6.57
N SER A 188 4.17 16.51 -5.65
CA SER A 188 4.19 17.88 -5.11
C SER A 188 5.56 18.27 -4.58
N LYS A 189 5.81 19.58 -4.48
CA LYS A 189 7.06 20.14 -3.97
C LYS A 189 7.32 19.76 -2.50
N GLU A 190 6.28 19.74 -1.68
CA GLU A 190 6.39 19.36 -0.26
C GLU A 190 6.86 17.91 -0.12
N LYS A 191 6.33 17.01 -0.96
CA LYS A 191 6.73 15.60 -0.99
C LYS A 191 8.17 15.43 -1.45
N VAL A 192 8.59 16.17 -2.48
CA VAL A 192 9.98 16.17 -2.94
C VAL A 192 10.92 16.67 -1.84
N ASN A 193 10.58 17.78 -1.19
CA ASN A 193 11.38 18.33 -0.08
C ASN A 193 11.49 17.32 1.08
N TRP A 194 10.41 16.64 1.42
CA TRP A 194 10.42 15.61 2.46
C TRP A 194 11.32 14.44 2.10
N LEU A 195 11.27 13.98 0.84
CA LEU A 195 12.10 12.88 0.36
C LEU A 195 13.60 13.20 0.51
N VAL A 196 14.03 14.39 0.10
CA VAL A 196 15.43 14.78 0.18
C VAL A 196 15.86 15.07 1.63
N ASN A 197 15.09 15.90 2.35
CA ASN A 197 15.52 16.44 3.65
C ASN A 197 15.25 15.48 4.83
N ASN A 198 14.25 14.60 4.73
CA ASN A 198 13.84 13.74 5.83
C ASN A 198 14.08 12.24 5.53
N ALA A 199 13.77 11.78 4.32
CA ALA A 199 14.02 10.39 3.93
C ALA A 199 15.45 10.17 3.41
N GLY A 200 16.23 11.22 3.17
CA GLY A 200 17.65 11.18 2.84
C GLY A 200 17.95 10.70 1.41
N LEU A 201 17.02 10.92 0.45
CA LEU A 201 17.27 10.61 -0.95
C LEU A 201 18.34 11.53 -1.53
N ASP A 202 19.10 11.01 -2.48
CA ASP A 202 20.12 11.79 -3.20
C ASP A 202 19.45 12.78 -4.14
N LEU A 203 18.35 12.39 -4.79
CA LEU A 203 17.57 13.25 -5.64
C LEU A 203 16.09 12.88 -5.66
N ALA A 204 15.24 13.89 -5.72
CA ALA A 204 13.81 13.70 -5.98
C ALA A 204 13.27 14.79 -6.89
N PHE A 205 12.27 14.47 -7.72
CA PHE A 205 11.64 15.43 -8.63
C PHE A 205 10.11 15.37 -8.61
N ASN A 206 9.48 16.52 -8.93
CA ASN A 206 8.04 16.60 -9.08
C ASN A 206 7.64 16.35 -10.53
N TYR A 207 7.15 15.14 -10.83
CA TYR A 207 6.77 14.76 -12.19
C TYR A 207 5.61 15.60 -12.79
N LYS A 208 4.82 16.27 -11.93
CA LYS A 208 3.71 17.14 -12.39
C LYS A 208 4.18 18.51 -12.88
N GLU A 209 5.39 18.92 -12.53
CA GLU A 209 5.96 20.21 -12.92
C GLU A 209 6.82 20.14 -14.19
N LEU A 210 6.98 18.96 -14.76
CA LEU A 210 7.76 18.74 -16.00
C LEU A 210 7.00 19.27 -17.23
N ARG A 211 7.03 20.60 -17.44
CA ARG A 211 6.22 21.27 -18.47
C ARG A 211 6.57 20.88 -19.90
N ASN A 212 7.86 20.84 -20.24
CA ASN A 212 8.40 20.56 -21.59
C ASN A 212 9.33 19.34 -21.60
N GLU A 213 9.57 18.73 -20.46
CA GLU A 213 10.43 17.58 -20.31
C GLU A 213 9.59 16.36 -19.93
N ASN A 214 9.97 15.21 -20.42
CA ASN A 214 9.37 13.95 -19.99
C ASN A 214 10.13 13.39 -18.78
N ILE A 215 9.54 12.39 -18.16
CA ILE A 215 10.14 11.72 -16.99
C ILE A 215 11.49 11.12 -17.34
N SER A 216 11.68 10.57 -18.57
CA SER A 216 12.95 9.98 -19.02
C SER A 216 14.08 11.02 -19.03
N THR A 217 13.82 12.23 -19.50
CA THR A 217 14.82 13.31 -19.50
C THR A 217 15.22 13.71 -18.08
N GLU A 218 14.25 13.85 -17.18
CA GLU A 218 14.54 14.23 -15.80
C GLU A 218 15.24 13.09 -15.02
N LEU A 219 14.83 11.86 -15.25
CA LEU A 219 15.47 10.69 -14.69
C LEU A 219 16.92 10.56 -15.15
N ARG A 220 17.17 10.86 -16.46
CA ARG A 220 18.53 10.89 -17.00
C ARG A 220 19.40 11.92 -16.30
N LYS A 221 18.92 13.15 -16.12
CA LYS A 221 19.65 14.18 -15.35
C LYS A 221 19.96 13.72 -13.93
N ALA A 222 19.05 12.97 -13.33
CA ALA A 222 19.19 12.49 -11.97
C ALA A 222 20.28 11.41 -11.85
N TYR A 223 20.26 10.36 -12.68
CA TYR A 223 21.25 9.29 -12.55
C TYR A 223 22.65 9.69 -13.00
N LEU A 224 22.78 10.68 -13.90
CA LEU A 224 24.09 11.25 -14.27
C LEU A 224 24.81 11.98 -13.11
N GLN A 225 24.13 12.25 -12.02
CA GLN A 225 24.74 12.80 -10.79
C GLN A 225 25.22 11.70 -9.85
N SER A 226 24.92 10.43 -10.15
CA SER A 226 25.47 9.32 -9.37
C SER A 226 26.98 9.14 -9.65
N SER A 227 27.69 8.51 -8.74
CA SER A 227 29.08 8.14 -8.92
C SER A 227 29.27 6.83 -9.70
N SER A 228 28.22 6.30 -10.29
CA SER A 228 28.27 5.06 -11.08
C SER A 228 29.10 5.24 -12.35
N GLU A 229 29.97 4.29 -12.66
CA GLU A 229 30.76 4.29 -13.90
C GLU A 229 29.88 4.03 -15.14
N GLU A 230 28.78 3.30 -14.98
CA GLU A 230 27.80 3.02 -16.04
C GLU A 230 26.58 3.92 -15.88
N GLU A 231 26.17 4.58 -16.99
CA GLU A 231 24.99 5.41 -17.02
C GLU A 231 23.70 4.58 -16.92
N GLY A 232 22.73 5.03 -16.14
CA GLY A 232 21.43 4.40 -15.99
C GLY A 232 21.08 3.99 -14.57
N ILE A 233 19.97 3.26 -14.45
CA ILE A 233 19.46 2.74 -13.19
C ILE A 233 19.59 1.21 -13.12
N ASP A 234 20.00 0.69 -11.97
CA ASP A 234 20.12 -0.74 -11.73
C ASP A 234 18.81 -1.39 -11.34
N LEU A 235 17.97 -0.62 -10.61
CA LEU A 235 16.70 -1.11 -10.11
C LEU A 235 15.62 -0.02 -10.17
N TYR A 236 14.49 -0.35 -10.77
CA TYR A 236 13.27 0.45 -10.69
C TYR A 236 12.23 -0.23 -9.81
N PHE A 237 11.76 0.47 -8.78
CA PHE A 237 10.63 0.01 -7.96
C PHE A 237 9.36 0.75 -8.39
N ASP A 238 8.48 0.03 -9.11
CA ASP A 238 7.31 0.61 -9.75
C ASP A 238 6.06 0.52 -8.88
N ASN A 239 5.56 1.70 -8.47
CA ASN A 239 4.26 1.85 -7.81
C ASN A 239 3.21 2.49 -8.73
N VAL A 240 3.60 2.98 -9.91
CA VAL A 240 2.78 3.90 -10.74
C VAL A 240 2.41 3.34 -12.10
N GLY A 241 3.33 2.67 -12.79
CA GLY A 241 3.14 2.24 -14.18
C GLY A 241 3.19 3.38 -15.19
N GLY A 242 2.59 3.17 -16.35
CA GLY A 242 2.43 4.19 -17.42
C GLY A 242 3.75 4.87 -17.80
N LYS A 243 3.74 6.20 -17.86
CA LYS A 243 4.91 7.00 -18.26
C LYS A 243 6.15 6.83 -17.37
N HIS A 244 5.98 6.44 -16.09
CA HIS A 244 7.09 6.13 -15.21
C HIS A 244 7.77 4.82 -15.62
N LEU A 245 6.99 3.82 -16.00
CA LEU A 245 7.50 2.56 -16.49
C LEU A 245 8.21 2.71 -17.81
N GLU A 246 7.66 3.51 -18.74
CA GLU A 246 8.33 3.86 -20.01
C GLU A 246 9.68 4.56 -19.77
N ALA A 247 9.70 5.56 -18.88
CA ALA A 247 10.94 6.24 -18.51
C ALA A 247 11.98 5.32 -17.87
N ALA A 248 11.53 4.34 -17.10
CA ALA A 248 12.44 3.34 -16.53
C ALA A 248 13.06 2.49 -17.66
N PHE A 249 12.29 1.97 -18.62
CA PHE A 249 12.85 1.22 -19.75
C PHE A 249 13.90 2.02 -20.53
N ASP A 250 13.67 3.32 -20.75
CA ASP A 250 14.65 4.21 -21.42
C ASP A 250 15.94 4.41 -20.61
N SER A 251 15.93 4.08 -19.32
CA SER A 251 16.98 4.45 -18.38
C SER A 251 17.65 3.26 -17.70
N MET A 252 17.20 2.03 -17.96
CA MET A 252 17.79 0.84 -17.34
C MET A 252 19.20 0.56 -17.85
N LYS A 253 20.09 0.13 -16.96
CA LYS A 253 21.33 -0.53 -17.35
C LYS A 253 21.05 -1.94 -17.85
N THR A 254 22.04 -2.52 -18.56
CA THR A 254 22.00 -3.94 -18.92
C THR A 254 21.85 -4.80 -17.67
N PHE A 255 20.94 -5.79 -17.70
CA PHE A 255 20.56 -6.61 -16.56
C PHE A 255 19.92 -5.84 -15.38
N GLY A 256 19.47 -4.61 -15.59
CA GLY A 256 18.65 -3.88 -14.63
C GLY A 256 17.36 -4.63 -14.28
N ARG A 257 16.76 -4.33 -13.14
CA ARG A 257 15.58 -5.03 -12.63
C ARG A 257 14.45 -4.06 -12.40
N ILE A 258 13.23 -4.45 -12.82
CA ILE A 258 11.99 -3.71 -12.57
C ILE A 258 11.13 -4.53 -11.62
N VAL A 259 10.84 -3.98 -10.45
CA VAL A 259 9.94 -4.57 -9.45
C VAL A 259 8.56 -3.96 -9.65
N LEU A 260 7.64 -4.71 -10.23
CA LEU A 260 6.25 -4.28 -10.44
C LEU A 260 5.46 -4.46 -9.14
N CYS A 261 5.30 -3.39 -8.38
CA CYS A 261 4.54 -3.37 -7.13
C CYS A 261 3.10 -2.89 -7.33
N GLY A 262 2.89 -1.88 -8.18
CA GLY A 262 1.59 -1.32 -8.47
C GLY A 262 1.58 -0.46 -9.72
N MET A 263 0.38 -0.22 -10.26
CA MET A 263 0.14 0.59 -11.46
C MET A 263 -0.98 1.60 -11.20
N ILE A 264 -0.80 2.43 -10.15
CA ILE A 264 -1.87 3.30 -9.65
C ILE A 264 -2.36 4.31 -10.71
N SER A 265 -1.54 4.65 -11.70
CA SER A 265 -1.96 5.50 -12.83
C SER A 265 -3.09 4.89 -13.67
N GLU A 266 -3.29 3.58 -13.59
CA GLU A 266 -4.21 2.82 -14.43
C GLU A 266 -5.48 2.35 -13.69
N TYR A 267 -5.50 2.40 -12.36
CA TYR A 267 -6.57 1.80 -11.56
C TYR A 267 -7.97 2.39 -11.83
N ASN A 268 -8.04 3.63 -12.28
CA ASN A 268 -9.29 4.31 -12.61
C ASN A 268 -9.56 4.41 -14.12
N ALA A 269 -8.80 3.69 -14.94
CA ALA A 269 -8.99 3.71 -16.38
C ALA A 269 -10.36 3.10 -16.76
N THR A 270 -11.06 3.75 -17.67
CA THR A 270 -12.37 3.33 -18.21
C THR A 270 -12.24 2.55 -19.51
N SER A 271 -11.05 2.52 -20.09
CA SER A 271 -10.69 1.74 -21.28
C SER A 271 -9.33 1.09 -21.07
N PRO A 272 -9.02 0.03 -21.83
CA PRO A 272 -7.69 -0.57 -21.80
C PRO A 272 -6.60 0.45 -22.07
N ILE A 273 -5.59 0.49 -21.21
CA ILE A 273 -4.40 1.33 -21.41
C ILE A 273 -3.37 0.50 -22.19
N PRO A 274 -2.78 1.04 -23.26
CA PRO A 274 -1.70 0.36 -23.95
C PRO A 274 -0.50 0.17 -23.01
N GLY A 275 0.20 -0.94 -23.17
CA GLY A 275 1.45 -1.17 -22.44
C GLY A 275 2.55 -0.20 -22.86
N PRO A 276 3.73 -0.27 -22.22
CA PRO A 276 4.86 0.58 -22.57
C PRO A 276 5.23 0.44 -24.05
N SER A 277 5.28 1.56 -24.76
CA SER A 277 5.60 1.57 -26.20
C SER A 277 7.03 1.12 -26.50
N ASN A 278 7.91 1.21 -25.51
CA ASN A 278 9.33 0.90 -25.59
C ASN A 278 9.70 -0.42 -24.86
N ILE A 279 8.73 -1.32 -24.62
CA ILE A 279 8.97 -2.60 -23.94
C ILE A 279 10.02 -3.48 -24.64
N TYR A 280 10.24 -3.25 -25.94
CA TYR A 280 11.28 -3.96 -26.72
C TYR A 280 12.70 -3.73 -26.16
N LEU A 281 12.94 -2.63 -25.43
CA LEU A 281 14.20 -2.37 -24.72
C LEU A 281 14.51 -3.40 -23.63
N ALA A 282 13.54 -4.20 -23.21
CA ALA A 282 13.79 -5.33 -22.30
C ALA A 282 14.56 -6.49 -22.95
N ILE A 283 14.80 -6.45 -24.27
CA ILE A 283 15.50 -7.49 -25.03
C ILE A 283 16.92 -7.05 -25.37
N THR A 284 17.20 -5.77 -25.26
CA THR A 284 18.51 -5.16 -25.62
C THR A 284 19.30 -4.81 -24.36
#